data_5ea9e1a627a6a643a7b9d85b7532b800
#
_entry.id   5ea9e1a627a6a643a7b9d85b7532b800
#
_cell.length_a   1.000
_cell.length_b   1.000
_cell.length_c   1.000
_cell.angle_alpha   90.00
_cell.angle_beta   90.00
_cell.angle_gamma   90.00
#
_symmetry.space_group_name_H-M   'P 1'
#
loop_
_entity.id
_entity.type
_entity.pdbx_description
1 polymer ?
#
loop_
_entity_poly.entity_id
_entity_poly.type
_entity_poly.pdbx_seq_one_letter_code
_entity_poly.pdbx_strand_id
1 'polypeptide(L)'
;MTSTTTLKSTAVALLAVLLTTTLHGQPQLPPPIGARPGVTVPTNEQPQGGKHVTFMSPQTDAPDLSINAVLYKPETAARGAVVIVNAAPGWSDFREGQYARALSSAGYAVLTIDTYGPRGIAGTQTDNARLGTLAQARDALAARRYLVSTGYPADRMAVMGTGRGGTIALLVADRTFVQNESERFAAAMAISASCIFRPKTPKPASRVFIAIGAKDDVAGVQPCKDFASDFANAGGRIDAKVYPGASSGFDGHPDVQRVTRDPFMETFVNCSVAVEPDGRSSYNGKFFAESDTAALIGEMRKSCIKRGGSGWTDLTQKAAVTFDLIEFLDANFRH
;
A
#
# COMPACT_ATOMS: atom_id res chain seq x y z
N MET A 1 75.38 57.86 21.66
CA MET A 1 75.61 56.42 21.62
C MET A 1 74.24 55.79 21.42
N THR A 2 73.83 55.59 20.19
CA THR A 2 72.54 55.15 19.78
C THR A 2 72.73 53.76 19.18
N SER A 3 72.18 52.74 19.82
CA SER A 3 72.20 51.35 19.36
C SER A 3 70.85 51.03 18.64
N THR A 4 70.94 50.79 17.35
CA THR A 4 69.83 50.36 16.50
C THR A 4 69.74 48.86 16.52
N THR A 5 68.63 48.34 17.02
CA THR A 5 68.30 46.90 16.99
C THR A 5 67.42 46.65 15.80
N THR A 6 67.86 45.85 14.84
CA THR A 6 67.14 45.39 13.67
C THR A 6 66.24 44.21 14.04
N LEU A 7 64.92 44.33 13.90
CA LEU A 7 63.99 43.18 13.98
C LEU A 7 64.03 42.41 12.65
N LYS A 8 64.38 41.10 12.72
CA LYS A 8 64.19 40.15 11.63
C LYS A 8 62.71 39.63 11.62
N SER A 9 62.00 39.99 10.58
CA SER A 9 60.68 39.45 10.33
C SER A 9 60.79 38.07 9.76
N THR A 10 60.30 37.06 10.52
CA THR A 10 60.13 35.67 10.05
C THR A 10 58.73 35.51 9.49
N ALA A 11 58.61 35.38 8.17
CA ALA A 11 57.37 35.03 7.52
C ALA A 11 57.07 33.56 7.75
N VAL A 12 55.98 33.29 8.48
CA VAL A 12 55.39 31.93 8.62
C VAL A 12 54.44 31.71 7.44
N ALA A 13 54.85 30.88 6.50
CA ALA A 13 53.98 30.40 5.42
C ALA A 13 52.96 29.44 5.99
N LEU A 14 51.67 29.84 6.07
CA LEU A 14 50.55 28.92 6.32
C LEU A 14 50.29 28.12 5.04
N LEU A 15 50.65 26.84 5.09
CA LEU A 15 50.26 25.85 4.08
C LEU A 15 48.77 25.50 4.32
N ALA A 16 47.85 26.08 3.54
CA ALA A 16 46.46 25.67 3.53
C ALA A 16 46.35 24.30 2.80
N VAL A 17 46.23 23.26 3.58
CA VAL A 17 45.88 21.93 3.07
C VAL A 17 44.36 21.94 2.71
N LEU A 18 44.06 22.12 1.45
CA LEU A 18 42.73 21.87 0.88
C LEU A 18 42.43 20.37 0.99
N LEU A 19 41.73 19.99 2.04
CA LEU A 19 41.05 18.68 2.13
C LEU A 19 39.92 18.69 1.12
N THR A 20 40.17 18.22 -0.09
CA THR A 20 39.12 17.80 -1.02
C THR A 20 38.46 16.55 -0.44
N THR A 21 37.36 16.77 0.30
CA THR A 21 36.43 15.69 0.62
C THR A 21 35.83 15.24 -0.68
N THR A 22 36.33 14.14 -1.23
CA THR A 22 35.64 13.38 -2.26
C THR A 22 34.34 12.91 -1.63
N LEU A 23 33.24 13.58 -2.00
CA LEU A 23 31.90 13.05 -1.81
C LEU A 23 31.89 11.67 -2.47
N HIS A 24 32.03 10.62 -1.66
CA HIS A 24 31.72 9.27 -2.10
C HIS A 24 30.23 9.31 -2.47
N GLY A 25 29.94 9.29 -3.76
CA GLY A 25 28.59 9.17 -4.25
C GLY A 25 27.95 7.96 -3.58
N GLN A 26 26.84 8.18 -2.91
CA GLN A 26 26.01 7.06 -2.47
C GLN A 26 25.83 6.12 -3.66
N PRO A 27 25.97 4.80 -3.49
CA PRO A 27 25.71 3.89 -4.59
C PRO A 27 24.30 4.19 -5.09
N GLN A 28 24.22 4.73 -6.32
CA GLN A 28 22.93 4.87 -7.00
C GLN A 28 22.38 3.45 -7.13
N LEU A 29 21.29 3.19 -6.43
CA LEU A 29 20.52 1.96 -6.64
C LEU A 29 20.27 1.86 -8.16
N PRO A 30 20.45 0.69 -8.76
CA PRO A 30 20.15 0.50 -10.17
C PRO A 30 18.70 0.97 -10.41
N PRO A 31 18.45 1.65 -11.56
CA PRO A 31 17.09 2.09 -11.88
C PRO A 31 16.17 0.89 -11.78
N PRO A 32 14.96 1.06 -11.20
CA PRO A 32 14.01 -0.05 -11.05
C PRO A 32 13.83 -0.70 -12.42
N ILE A 33 14.00 -2.02 -12.46
CA ILE A 33 13.75 -2.82 -13.66
C ILE A 33 12.30 -2.58 -14.05
N GLY A 34 12.03 -1.81 -15.11
CA GLY A 34 10.70 -1.41 -15.53
C GLY A 34 10.45 0.10 -15.58
N ALA A 35 11.47 0.96 -15.43
CA ALA A 35 11.37 2.36 -15.79
C ALA A 35 10.96 2.45 -17.26
N ARG A 36 9.71 2.87 -17.53
CA ARG A 36 9.16 2.94 -18.88
C ARG A 36 9.76 4.11 -19.63
N PRO A 37 10.21 3.96 -20.89
CA PRO A 37 10.41 5.09 -21.74
C PRO A 37 9.06 5.79 -21.96
N GLY A 38 8.89 7.01 -21.46
CA GLY A 38 7.76 7.87 -21.80
C GLY A 38 6.60 7.95 -20.81
N VAL A 39 6.60 7.20 -19.69
CA VAL A 39 5.68 7.45 -18.58
C VAL A 39 6.50 7.80 -17.36
N THR A 40 6.78 9.07 -17.18
CA THR A 40 7.24 9.62 -15.88
C THR A 40 6.06 9.60 -14.93
N VAL A 41 5.86 8.51 -14.20
CA VAL A 41 5.16 8.60 -12.93
C VAL A 41 6.09 9.44 -12.05
N PRO A 42 5.65 10.58 -11.53
CA PRO A 42 6.48 11.38 -10.64
C PRO A 42 6.87 10.53 -9.43
N THR A 43 8.11 10.07 -9.37
CA THR A 43 8.64 9.24 -8.27
C THR A 43 8.85 10.05 -6.99
N ASN A 44 8.50 11.35 -6.98
CA ASN A 44 8.66 12.30 -5.88
C ASN A 44 7.40 13.15 -5.67
N GLU A 45 6.22 12.55 -5.77
CA GLU A 45 4.99 13.25 -5.37
C GLU A 45 5.09 13.60 -3.88
N GLN A 46 4.99 14.89 -3.57
CA GLN A 46 4.90 15.36 -2.20
C GLN A 46 3.43 15.33 -1.76
N PRO A 47 3.14 14.85 -0.54
CA PRO A 47 1.78 14.85 -0.04
C PRO A 47 1.25 16.28 0.08
N GLN A 48 0.06 16.51 -0.47
CA GLN A 48 -0.66 17.77 -0.32
C GLN A 48 -1.44 17.76 0.99
N GLY A 49 -0.92 18.45 1.99
CA GLY A 49 -1.47 18.46 3.34
C GLY A 49 -1.11 17.22 4.15
N GLY A 50 -1.68 17.12 5.35
CA GLY A 50 -1.34 16.09 6.30
C GLY A 50 -0.01 16.33 7.01
N LYS A 51 0.31 15.48 7.96
CA LYS A 51 1.54 15.52 8.76
C LYS A 51 2.34 14.24 8.54
N HIS A 52 3.61 14.38 8.14
CA HIS A 52 4.53 13.25 8.10
C HIS A 52 4.74 12.67 9.50
N VAL A 53 4.62 11.36 9.61
CA VAL A 53 4.84 10.58 10.82
C VAL A 53 5.56 9.29 10.44
N THR A 54 6.17 8.66 11.45
CA THR A 54 6.76 7.33 11.31
C THR A 54 6.29 6.45 12.47
N PHE A 55 6.25 5.15 12.24
CA PHE A 55 5.97 4.15 13.27
C PHE A 55 6.77 2.88 12.98
N MET A 56 7.03 2.09 14.02
CA MET A 56 7.76 0.83 13.88
C MET A 56 6.80 -0.29 13.48
N SER A 57 7.21 -1.08 12.50
CA SER A 57 6.53 -2.29 12.04
C SER A 57 7.41 -3.51 12.30
N PRO A 58 6.92 -4.50 13.08
CA PRO A 58 7.68 -5.72 13.33
C PRO A 58 7.85 -6.52 12.03
N GLN A 59 9.05 -7.06 11.84
CA GLN A 59 9.36 -7.93 10.71
C GLN A 59 9.55 -9.36 11.23
N THR A 60 9.36 -10.39 10.38
CA THR A 60 9.50 -11.79 10.82
C THR A 60 10.99 -12.06 10.90
N ASP A 61 11.88 -12.16 10.47
CA ASP A 61 13.28 -12.57 10.61
C ASP A 61 14.28 -11.38 10.43
N ALA A 62 13.85 -10.18 10.80
CA ALA A 62 14.65 -8.96 10.67
C ALA A 62 14.28 -7.96 11.78
N PRO A 63 15.12 -6.95 12.06
CA PRO A 63 14.77 -5.85 12.95
C PRO A 63 13.51 -5.12 12.50
N ASP A 64 12.79 -4.54 13.46
CA ASP A 64 11.63 -3.70 13.20
C ASP A 64 11.97 -2.60 12.20
N LEU A 65 11.04 -2.33 11.29
CA LEU A 65 11.21 -1.36 10.22
C LEU A 65 10.44 -0.09 10.52
N SER A 66 11.09 1.07 10.37
CA SER A 66 10.41 2.36 10.44
C SER A 66 9.65 2.62 9.15
N ILE A 67 8.32 2.66 9.24
CA ILE A 67 7.41 2.92 8.11
C ILE A 67 7.11 4.41 8.03
N ASN A 68 7.24 4.99 6.83
CA ASN A 68 6.85 6.36 6.54
C ASN A 68 5.33 6.43 6.32
N ALA A 69 4.71 7.49 6.82
CA ALA A 69 3.27 7.69 6.69
C ALA A 69 2.90 9.18 6.70
N VAL A 70 1.69 9.48 6.22
CA VAL A 70 1.12 10.83 6.29
C VAL A 70 -0.23 10.75 7.01
N LEU A 71 -0.34 11.50 8.11
CA LEU A 71 -1.56 11.57 8.91
C LEU A 71 -2.36 12.81 8.52
N TYR A 72 -3.57 12.61 8.02
CA TYR A 72 -4.58 13.63 7.74
C TYR A 72 -5.59 13.64 8.87
N LYS A 73 -5.84 14.82 9.44
CA LYS A 73 -6.80 14.99 10.53
C LYS A 73 -8.01 15.79 10.06
N PRO A 74 -9.24 15.39 10.43
CA PRO A 74 -10.40 16.23 10.19
C PRO A 74 -10.33 17.50 11.05
N GLU A 75 -11.07 18.54 10.65
CA GLU A 75 -11.16 19.81 11.40
C GLU A 75 -11.83 19.66 12.77
N THR A 76 -12.68 18.66 12.90
CA THR A 76 -13.41 18.34 14.14
C THR A 76 -12.86 17.08 14.79
N ALA A 77 -13.43 16.68 15.94
CA ALA A 77 -13.11 15.39 16.54
C ALA A 77 -13.38 14.25 15.55
N ALA A 78 -12.39 13.37 15.38
CA ALA A 78 -12.49 12.29 14.41
C ALA A 78 -13.59 11.28 14.79
N ARG A 79 -14.45 10.95 13.85
CA ARG A 79 -15.52 9.95 13.99
C ARG A 79 -14.99 8.52 14.05
N GLY A 80 -13.80 8.30 13.49
CA GLY A 80 -13.05 7.05 13.43
C GLY A 80 -11.73 7.29 12.71
N ALA A 81 -10.99 6.22 12.45
CA ALA A 81 -9.73 6.32 11.73
C ALA A 81 -9.62 5.28 10.60
N VAL A 82 -8.89 5.63 9.54
CA VAL A 82 -8.68 4.79 8.36
C VAL A 82 -7.19 4.68 8.08
N VAL A 83 -6.70 3.45 7.95
CA VAL A 83 -5.36 3.17 7.41
C VAL A 83 -5.48 2.92 5.92
N ILE A 84 -4.74 3.66 5.09
CA ILE A 84 -4.68 3.43 3.64
C ILE A 84 -3.34 2.80 3.29
N VAL A 85 -3.38 1.57 2.77
CA VAL A 85 -2.21 0.82 2.30
C VAL A 85 -1.96 1.15 0.83
N ASN A 86 -0.72 1.47 0.49
CA ASN A 86 -0.36 1.85 -0.87
C ASN A 86 -0.57 0.71 -1.89
N ALA A 87 -0.89 1.09 -3.11
CA ALA A 87 -1.06 0.17 -4.24
C ALA A 87 0.28 -0.36 -4.78
N ALA A 88 0.23 -1.29 -5.74
CA ALA A 88 1.41 -1.91 -6.35
C ALA A 88 2.42 -0.92 -6.97
N PRO A 89 2.02 0.21 -7.58
CA PRO A 89 2.97 1.23 -8.05
C PRO A 89 3.66 2.06 -6.96
N GLY A 90 3.29 1.87 -5.70
CA GLY A 90 3.76 2.69 -4.58
C GLY A 90 2.74 3.76 -4.17
N TRP A 91 3.11 4.52 -3.14
CA TRP A 91 2.31 5.64 -2.65
C TRP A 91 2.21 6.77 -3.69
N SER A 92 1.04 7.37 -3.81
CA SER A 92 0.79 8.50 -4.72
C SER A 92 -0.17 9.49 -4.07
N ASP A 93 0.12 10.80 -4.16
CA ASP A 93 -0.78 11.85 -3.68
C ASP A 93 -2.09 11.89 -4.46
N PHE A 94 -2.05 11.55 -5.74
CA PHE A 94 -3.24 11.49 -6.61
C PHE A 94 -4.13 10.27 -6.34
N ARG A 95 -3.71 9.32 -5.53
CA ARG A 95 -4.50 8.16 -5.14
C ARG A 95 -4.68 8.12 -3.64
N GLU A 96 -3.67 7.68 -2.89
CA GLU A 96 -3.75 7.58 -1.43
C GLU A 96 -4.00 8.93 -0.77
N GLY A 97 -3.29 9.99 -1.20
CA GLY A 97 -3.46 11.34 -0.69
C GLY A 97 -4.84 11.92 -0.99
N GLN A 98 -5.37 11.70 -2.19
CA GLN A 98 -6.70 12.19 -2.57
C GLN A 98 -7.82 11.51 -1.77
N TYR A 99 -7.77 10.18 -1.60
CA TYR A 99 -8.69 9.46 -0.71
C TYR A 99 -8.56 9.96 0.73
N ALA A 100 -7.34 10.16 1.20
CA ALA A 100 -7.11 10.64 2.56
C ALA A 100 -7.75 12.01 2.79
N ARG A 101 -7.60 12.95 1.87
CA ARG A 101 -8.24 14.27 1.97
C ARG A 101 -9.77 14.18 1.93
N ALA A 102 -10.32 13.37 1.03
CA ALA A 102 -11.77 13.19 0.94
C ALA A 102 -12.36 12.59 2.23
N LEU A 103 -11.74 11.54 2.77
CA LEU A 103 -12.17 10.90 4.01
C LEU A 103 -11.92 11.81 5.23
N SER A 104 -10.85 12.59 5.22
CA SER A 104 -10.59 13.57 6.29
C SER A 104 -11.65 14.69 6.30
N SER A 105 -12.02 15.19 5.12
CA SER A 105 -13.13 16.16 4.98
C SER A 105 -14.48 15.58 5.42
N ALA A 106 -14.66 14.25 5.32
CA ALA A 106 -15.84 13.54 5.82
C ALA A 106 -15.78 13.23 7.33
N GLY A 107 -14.74 13.69 8.04
CA GLY A 107 -14.64 13.58 9.49
C GLY A 107 -13.87 12.37 10.02
N TYR A 108 -13.08 11.70 9.19
CA TYR A 108 -12.23 10.57 9.60
C TYR A 108 -10.77 10.98 9.72
N ALA A 109 -10.04 10.50 10.72
CA ALA A 109 -8.58 10.57 10.70
C ALA A 109 -8.03 9.54 9.71
N VAL A 110 -7.07 9.91 8.86
CA VAL A 110 -6.57 9.00 7.83
C VAL A 110 -5.05 8.93 7.89
N LEU A 111 -4.52 7.72 7.96
CA LEU A 111 -3.09 7.44 7.90
C LEU A 111 -2.77 6.69 6.61
N THR A 112 -2.16 7.37 5.65
CA THR A 112 -1.61 6.70 4.45
C THR A 112 -0.20 6.21 4.75
N ILE A 113 0.10 4.96 4.42
CA ILE A 113 1.40 4.34 4.71
C ILE A 113 2.17 4.04 3.44
N ASP A 114 3.49 4.22 3.48
CA ASP A 114 4.40 3.80 2.42
C ASP A 114 5.15 2.55 2.86
N THR A 115 4.72 1.39 2.37
CA THR A 115 5.33 0.10 2.70
C THR A 115 6.55 -0.22 1.85
N TYR A 116 6.83 0.55 0.80
CA TYR A 116 7.90 0.28 -0.17
C TYR A 116 9.15 1.10 0.05
N GLY A 117 9.02 2.43 0.23
CA GLY A 117 10.15 3.33 0.38
C GLY A 117 11.15 2.88 1.45
N PRO A 118 10.71 2.53 2.68
CA PRO A 118 11.61 2.02 3.72
C PRO A 118 12.36 0.73 3.37
N ARG A 119 11.87 -0.03 2.38
CA ARG A 119 12.50 -1.25 1.86
C ARG A 119 13.32 -1.04 0.59
N GLY A 120 13.44 0.21 0.12
CA GLY A 120 14.11 0.53 -1.14
C GLY A 120 13.38 -0.03 -2.39
N ILE A 121 12.07 -0.25 -2.30
CA ILE A 121 11.25 -0.79 -3.38
C ILE A 121 10.44 0.37 -3.98
N ALA A 122 10.50 0.54 -5.31
CA ALA A 122 9.68 1.55 -5.99
C ALA A 122 8.24 1.08 -6.23
N GLY A 123 8.06 -0.22 -6.45
CA GLY A 123 6.75 -0.83 -6.69
C GLY A 123 6.87 -2.32 -7.00
N THR A 124 5.71 -2.99 -7.06
CA THR A 124 5.61 -4.44 -7.29
C THR A 124 4.78 -4.82 -8.52
N GLN A 125 4.23 -3.86 -9.28
CA GLN A 125 3.30 -4.14 -10.39
C GLN A 125 3.89 -5.01 -11.51
N THR A 126 5.20 -5.00 -11.69
CA THR A 126 5.92 -5.80 -12.69
C THR A 126 6.62 -7.01 -12.09
N ASP A 127 6.70 -7.07 -10.76
CA ASP A 127 7.32 -8.17 -10.03
C ASP A 127 6.76 -8.27 -8.60
N ASN A 128 5.71 -9.05 -8.43
CA ASN A 128 5.05 -9.24 -7.13
C ASN A 128 5.88 -10.11 -6.15
N ALA A 129 6.98 -10.71 -6.61
CA ALA A 129 7.88 -11.47 -5.74
C ALA A 129 8.75 -10.59 -4.83
N ARG A 130 8.86 -9.27 -5.11
CA ARG A 130 9.72 -8.34 -4.36
C ARG A 130 9.32 -8.14 -2.91
N LEU A 131 8.04 -8.29 -2.59
CA LEU A 131 7.54 -8.13 -1.23
C LEU A 131 6.34 -9.05 -1.00
N GLY A 132 6.37 -9.80 0.10
CA GLY A 132 5.25 -10.63 0.53
C GLY A 132 4.02 -9.79 0.95
N THR A 133 2.82 -10.30 0.68
CA THR A 133 1.58 -9.65 1.10
C THR A 133 1.45 -9.58 2.61
N LEU A 134 1.94 -10.59 3.34
CA LEU A 134 1.88 -10.62 4.79
C LEU A 134 2.81 -9.59 5.44
N ALA A 135 3.95 -9.25 4.82
CA ALA A 135 4.79 -8.15 5.30
C ALA A 135 4.04 -6.82 5.28
N GLN A 136 3.29 -6.53 4.19
CA GLN A 136 2.46 -5.33 4.12
C GLN A 136 1.24 -5.40 5.07
N ALA A 137 0.68 -6.58 5.31
CA ALA A 137 -0.37 -6.77 6.30
C ALA A 137 0.11 -6.41 7.72
N ARG A 138 1.35 -6.81 8.09
CA ARG A 138 1.97 -6.39 9.35
C ARG A 138 2.16 -4.87 9.45
N ASP A 139 2.55 -4.22 8.36
CA ASP A 139 2.64 -2.75 8.32
C ASP A 139 1.27 -2.10 8.57
N ALA A 140 0.20 -2.63 7.99
CA ALA A 140 -1.16 -2.13 8.22
C ALA A 140 -1.61 -2.32 9.67
N LEU A 141 -1.29 -3.46 10.30
CA LEU A 141 -1.56 -3.71 11.72
C LEU A 141 -0.71 -2.81 12.63
N ALA A 142 0.54 -2.56 12.28
CA ALA A 142 1.41 -1.63 12.99
C ALA A 142 0.88 -0.19 12.89
N ALA A 143 0.39 0.22 11.71
CA ALA A 143 -0.28 1.51 11.52
C ALA A 143 -1.52 1.66 12.42
N ARG A 144 -2.31 0.58 12.54
CA ARG A 144 -3.45 0.55 13.46
C ARG A 144 -3.00 0.74 14.91
N ARG A 145 -1.98 0.00 15.37
CA ARG A 145 -1.41 0.16 16.73
C ARG A 145 -0.94 1.59 16.98
N TYR A 146 -0.26 2.19 15.98
CA TYR A 146 0.15 3.60 16.06
C TYR A 146 -1.05 4.54 16.25
N LEU A 147 -2.13 4.38 15.48
CA LEU A 147 -3.32 5.21 15.63
C LEU A 147 -3.96 5.04 17.02
N VAL A 148 -4.07 3.81 17.53
CA VAL A 148 -4.57 3.54 18.89
C VAL A 148 -3.69 4.24 19.94
N SER A 149 -2.37 4.14 19.83
CA SER A 149 -1.43 4.77 20.77
C SER A 149 -1.48 6.30 20.75
N THR A 150 -1.96 6.88 19.65
CA THR A 150 -2.14 8.32 19.48
C THR A 150 -3.56 8.81 19.82
N GLY A 151 -4.40 7.92 20.38
CA GLY A 151 -5.69 8.27 21.00
C GLY A 151 -6.91 8.04 20.09
N TYR A 152 -6.77 7.40 18.91
CA TYR A 152 -7.94 7.05 18.10
C TYR A 152 -8.62 5.78 18.63
N PRO A 153 -9.97 5.72 18.62
CA PRO A 153 -10.72 4.60 19.21
C PRO A 153 -10.49 3.30 18.42
N ALA A 154 -10.10 2.24 19.13
CA ALA A 154 -9.74 0.95 18.54
C ALA A 154 -10.91 0.24 17.83
N ASP A 155 -12.14 0.50 18.25
CA ASP A 155 -13.39 -0.06 17.72
C ASP A 155 -13.91 0.68 16.48
N ARG A 156 -13.34 1.85 16.14
CA ARG A 156 -13.73 2.66 14.98
C ARG A 156 -12.57 2.84 14.00
N MET A 157 -11.91 1.74 13.68
CA MET A 157 -10.82 1.74 12.72
C MET A 157 -11.15 0.91 11.49
N ALA A 158 -10.88 1.50 10.33
CA ALA A 158 -10.96 0.82 9.04
C ALA A 158 -9.58 0.69 8.39
N VAL A 159 -9.46 -0.28 7.49
CA VAL A 159 -8.33 -0.40 6.57
C VAL A 159 -8.84 -0.29 5.15
N MET A 160 -8.05 0.33 4.28
CA MET A 160 -8.40 0.55 2.88
C MET A 160 -7.16 0.40 1.99
N GLY A 161 -7.39 0.08 0.73
CA GLY A 161 -6.36 0.18 -0.29
C GLY A 161 -6.86 -0.10 -1.69
N THR A 162 -6.03 0.26 -2.67
CA THR A 162 -6.28 0.02 -4.09
C THR A 162 -5.35 -1.07 -4.61
N GLY A 163 -5.84 -1.91 -5.51
CA GLY A 163 -5.07 -2.99 -6.10
C GLY A 163 -4.44 -3.90 -5.02
N ARG A 164 -3.12 -3.91 -4.94
CA ARG A 164 -2.39 -4.66 -3.91
C ARG A 164 -2.75 -4.21 -2.50
N GLY A 165 -2.86 -2.90 -2.24
CA GLY A 165 -3.32 -2.39 -0.95
C GLY A 165 -4.72 -2.89 -0.58
N GLY A 166 -5.60 -2.99 -1.57
CA GLY A 166 -6.93 -3.60 -1.39
C GLY A 166 -6.85 -5.09 -1.05
N THR A 167 -5.95 -5.84 -1.68
CA THR A 167 -5.67 -7.23 -1.31
C THR A 167 -5.24 -7.34 0.15
N ILE A 168 -4.38 -6.43 0.64
CA ILE A 168 -3.97 -6.39 2.04
C ILE A 168 -5.17 -6.11 2.96
N ALA A 169 -6.04 -5.17 2.57
CA ALA A 169 -7.26 -4.88 3.34
C ALA A 169 -8.16 -6.12 3.49
N LEU A 170 -8.29 -6.92 2.43
CA LEU A 170 -9.05 -8.18 2.48
C LEU A 170 -8.38 -9.25 3.36
N LEU A 171 -7.06 -9.37 3.33
CA LEU A 171 -6.33 -10.31 4.19
C LEU A 171 -6.56 -9.99 5.67
N VAL A 172 -6.37 -8.74 6.08
CA VAL A 172 -6.55 -8.35 7.49
C VAL A 172 -8.02 -8.25 7.92
N ALA A 173 -8.97 -8.47 7.01
CA ALA A 173 -10.39 -8.63 7.31
C ALA A 173 -10.77 -10.04 7.78
N ASP A 174 -9.83 -11.00 7.76
CA ASP A 174 -10.05 -12.39 8.15
C ASP A 174 -9.17 -12.78 9.35
N ARG A 175 -9.73 -13.55 10.28
CA ARG A 175 -9.04 -14.01 11.50
C ARG A 175 -7.89 -14.98 11.24
N THR A 176 -7.80 -15.55 10.07
CA THR A 176 -6.63 -16.33 9.68
C THR A 176 -5.34 -15.48 9.76
N PHE A 177 -5.45 -14.19 9.44
CA PHE A 177 -4.31 -13.26 9.45
C PHE A 177 -4.28 -12.34 10.68
N VAL A 178 -5.43 -12.13 11.36
CA VAL A 178 -5.55 -11.27 12.53
C VAL A 178 -6.18 -12.06 13.68
N GLN A 179 -5.35 -12.85 14.35
CA GLN A 179 -5.79 -13.73 15.43
C GLN A 179 -6.11 -12.96 16.73
N ASN A 180 -5.44 -11.83 16.96
CA ASN A 180 -5.68 -10.99 18.13
C ASN A 180 -6.88 -10.06 17.89
N GLU A 181 -7.96 -10.28 18.64
CA GLU A 181 -9.19 -9.48 18.57
C GLU A 181 -8.94 -7.98 18.76
N SER A 182 -7.98 -7.59 19.59
CA SER A 182 -7.64 -6.19 19.84
C SER A 182 -6.97 -5.51 18.63
N GLU A 183 -6.51 -6.26 17.64
CA GLU A 183 -5.85 -5.75 16.44
C GLU A 183 -6.76 -5.72 15.21
N ARG A 184 -8.02 -6.16 15.33
CA ARG A 184 -8.96 -6.18 14.22
C ARG A 184 -9.36 -4.77 13.79
N PHE A 185 -9.55 -4.63 12.48
CA PHE A 185 -10.26 -3.50 11.92
C PHE A 185 -11.77 -3.77 11.95
N ALA A 186 -12.56 -2.76 12.26
CA ALA A 186 -14.02 -2.87 12.24
C ALA A 186 -14.56 -2.96 10.80
N ALA A 187 -13.86 -2.31 9.87
CA ALA A 187 -14.22 -2.29 8.46
C ALA A 187 -12.97 -2.44 7.57
N ALA A 188 -13.15 -3.06 6.39
CA ALA A 188 -12.13 -3.17 5.37
C ALA A 188 -12.70 -2.78 4.00
N MET A 189 -11.96 -1.97 3.25
CA MET A 189 -12.38 -1.44 1.95
C MET A 189 -11.32 -1.75 0.91
N ALA A 190 -11.71 -2.44 -0.16
CA ALA A 190 -10.82 -2.88 -1.21
C ALA A 190 -11.28 -2.34 -2.57
N ILE A 191 -10.39 -1.64 -3.28
CA ILE A 191 -10.65 -1.07 -4.60
C ILE A 191 -9.80 -1.80 -5.62
N SER A 192 -10.37 -2.34 -6.71
CA SER A 192 -9.65 -3.11 -7.74
C SER A 192 -8.66 -4.12 -7.16
N ALA A 193 -9.04 -4.77 -6.06
CA ALA A 193 -8.18 -5.71 -5.36
C ALA A 193 -8.03 -7.01 -6.16
N SER A 194 -6.85 -7.60 -6.09
CA SER A 194 -6.66 -8.97 -6.53
C SER A 194 -7.19 -9.92 -5.43
N CYS A 195 -8.43 -10.36 -5.55
CA CYS A 195 -9.12 -11.20 -4.57
C CYS A 195 -8.73 -12.69 -4.66
N ILE A 196 -7.48 -12.96 -5.02
CA ILE A 196 -7.01 -14.32 -5.33
C ILE A 196 -6.64 -15.14 -4.09
N PHE A 197 -6.31 -14.48 -2.97
CA PHE A 197 -6.00 -15.17 -1.72
C PHE A 197 -7.29 -15.49 -0.98
N ARG A 198 -7.67 -16.78 -0.98
CA ARG A 198 -8.95 -17.25 -0.44
C ARG A 198 -8.70 -18.20 0.73
N PRO A 199 -9.05 -17.82 1.97
CA PRO A 199 -8.99 -18.74 3.09
C PRO A 199 -9.82 -19.98 2.83
N LYS A 200 -9.29 -21.18 3.04
CA LYS A 200 -10.05 -22.46 2.92
C LYS A 200 -11.22 -22.53 3.91
N THR A 201 -11.03 -21.89 5.05
CA THR A 201 -12.06 -21.76 6.08
C THR A 201 -12.12 -20.28 6.46
N PRO A 202 -12.88 -19.45 5.74
CA PRO A 202 -12.98 -18.04 6.04
C PRO A 202 -13.49 -17.82 7.47
N LYS A 203 -12.86 -16.87 8.17
CA LYS A 203 -13.21 -16.45 9.52
C LYS A 203 -13.40 -14.93 9.54
N PRO A 204 -14.56 -14.43 9.04
CA PRO A 204 -14.81 -13.01 8.94
C PRO A 204 -14.54 -12.24 10.23
N ALA A 205 -13.75 -11.18 10.15
CA ALA A 205 -13.36 -10.34 11.28
C ALA A 205 -13.87 -8.91 11.16
N SER A 206 -14.05 -8.44 9.92
CA SER A 206 -14.44 -7.06 9.59
C SER A 206 -15.69 -7.07 8.72
N ARG A 207 -16.41 -5.95 8.70
CA ARG A 207 -17.33 -5.69 7.58
C ARG A 207 -16.53 -5.27 6.36
N VAL A 208 -16.86 -5.77 5.17
CA VAL A 208 -16.07 -5.60 3.96
C VAL A 208 -16.86 -4.84 2.89
N PHE A 209 -16.19 -3.91 2.20
CA PHE A 209 -16.65 -3.31 0.95
C PHE A 209 -15.63 -3.58 -0.16
N ILE A 210 -16.10 -4.05 -1.31
CA ILE A 210 -15.26 -4.24 -2.50
C ILE A 210 -15.81 -3.42 -3.67
N ALA A 211 -14.98 -2.51 -4.19
CA ALA A 211 -15.23 -1.82 -5.45
C ALA A 211 -14.50 -2.55 -6.59
N ILE A 212 -15.24 -3.06 -7.56
CA ILE A 212 -14.72 -3.88 -8.66
C ILE A 212 -14.90 -3.14 -9.97
N GLY A 213 -13.82 -2.95 -10.73
CA GLY A 213 -13.90 -2.41 -12.08
C GLY A 213 -14.41 -3.45 -13.08
N ALA A 214 -15.49 -3.14 -13.81
CA ALA A 214 -16.02 -4.07 -14.81
C ALA A 214 -15.04 -4.34 -15.97
N LYS A 215 -14.11 -3.42 -16.21
CA LYS A 215 -13.08 -3.51 -17.25
C LYS A 215 -11.67 -3.79 -16.68
N ASP A 216 -11.59 -4.26 -15.45
CA ASP A 216 -10.32 -4.59 -14.81
C ASP A 216 -9.80 -5.94 -15.33
N ASP A 217 -8.79 -5.87 -16.21
CA ASP A 217 -8.11 -7.03 -16.82
C ASP A 217 -6.84 -7.45 -16.05
N VAL A 218 -6.59 -6.82 -14.91
CA VAL A 218 -5.45 -7.13 -14.02
C VAL A 218 -5.89 -7.98 -12.83
N ALA A 219 -6.86 -7.51 -12.07
CA ALA A 219 -7.43 -8.23 -10.92
C ALA A 219 -8.61 -9.12 -11.31
N GLY A 220 -9.45 -8.63 -12.21
CA GLY A 220 -10.64 -9.32 -12.70
C GLY A 220 -11.86 -9.23 -11.77
N VAL A 221 -13.04 -9.38 -12.36
CA VAL A 221 -14.31 -9.32 -11.63
C VAL A 221 -14.59 -10.62 -10.87
N GLN A 222 -14.35 -11.76 -11.54
CA GLN A 222 -14.77 -13.07 -11.01
C GLN A 222 -14.06 -13.46 -9.71
N PRO A 223 -12.73 -13.27 -9.55
CA PRO A 223 -12.07 -13.59 -8.28
C PRO A 223 -12.68 -12.86 -7.08
N CYS A 224 -13.11 -11.60 -7.26
CA CYS A 224 -13.72 -10.84 -6.18
C CYS A 224 -15.17 -11.24 -5.90
N LYS A 225 -15.93 -11.67 -6.91
CA LYS A 225 -17.25 -12.26 -6.70
C LYS A 225 -17.16 -13.57 -5.94
N ASP A 226 -16.19 -14.42 -6.27
CA ASP A 226 -15.94 -15.68 -5.58
C ASP A 226 -15.53 -15.44 -4.13
N PHE A 227 -14.59 -14.52 -3.89
CA PHE A 227 -14.19 -14.11 -2.54
C PHE A 227 -15.40 -13.61 -1.73
N ALA A 228 -16.23 -12.74 -2.33
CA ALA A 228 -17.40 -12.19 -1.65
C ALA A 228 -18.40 -13.31 -1.28
N SER A 229 -18.61 -14.28 -2.18
CA SER A 229 -19.46 -15.44 -1.92
C SER A 229 -18.94 -16.30 -0.76
N ASP A 230 -17.64 -16.64 -0.78
CA ASP A 230 -17.03 -17.43 0.29
C ASP A 230 -17.11 -16.72 1.65
N PHE A 231 -16.83 -15.43 1.66
CA PHE A 231 -16.85 -14.60 2.87
C PHE A 231 -18.29 -14.50 3.44
N ALA A 232 -19.28 -14.28 2.57
CA ALA A 232 -20.70 -14.24 2.97
C ALA A 232 -21.20 -15.61 3.47
N ASN A 233 -20.84 -16.69 2.80
CA ASN A 233 -21.20 -18.06 3.21
C ASN A 233 -20.62 -18.42 4.59
N ALA A 234 -19.51 -17.82 4.96
CA ALA A 234 -18.92 -17.96 6.29
C ALA A 234 -19.55 -17.02 7.35
N GLY A 235 -20.64 -16.33 7.03
CA GLY A 235 -21.35 -15.41 7.91
C GLY A 235 -20.77 -13.99 7.95
N GLY A 236 -19.86 -13.63 7.06
CA GLY A 236 -19.30 -12.29 6.93
C GLY A 236 -20.28 -11.31 6.29
N ARG A 237 -20.17 -10.05 6.69
CA ARG A 237 -20.92 -8.95 6.06
C ARG A 237 -20.04 -8.31 4.99
N ILE A 238 -20.45 -8.42 3.73
CA ILE A 238 -19.69 -7.93 2.58
C ILE A 238 -20.61 -7.30 1.55
N ASP A 239 -20.22 -6.13 1.08
CA ASP A 239 -20.86 -5.40 -0.01
C ASP A 239 -19.88 -5.38 -1.20
N ALA A 240 -20.22 -6.01 -2.31
CA ALA A 240 -19.40 -6.02 -3.53
C ALA A 240 -20.13 -5.28 -4.65
N LYS A 241 -19.56 -4.15 -5.10
CA LYS A 241 -20.14 -3.29 -6.14
C LYS A 241 -19.28 -3.27 -7.39
N VAL A 242 -19.88 -3.52 -8.53
CA VAL A 242 -19.23 -3.46 -9.84
C VAL A 242 -19.47 -2.10 -10.49
N TYR A 243 -18.39 -1.44 -10.89
CA TYR A 243 -18.41 -0.12 -11.53
C TYR A 243 -18.21 -0.28 -13.04
N PRO A 244 -19.22 0.01 -13.88
CA PRO A 244 -19.24 -0.39 -15.29
C PRO A 244 -18.12 0.22 -16.14
N GLY A 245 -17.71 1.46 -15.83
CA GLY A 245 -16.65 2.18 -16.56
C GLY A 245 -15.23 1.90 -16.06
N ALA A 246 -15.09 1.40 -14.85
CA ALA A 246 -13.81 1.29 -14.16
C ALA A 246 -12.92 0.18 -14.74
N SER A 247 -11.64 0.53 -14.95
CA SER A 247 -10.55 -0.38 -15.32
C SER A 247 -9.64 -0.65 -14.12
N SER A 248 -8.58 -1.42 -14.31
CA SER A 248 -7.47 -1.40 -13.36
C SER A 248 -6.86 0.00 -13.25
N GLY A 249 -6.64 0.48 -12.02
CA GLY A 249 -6.07 1.80 -11.77
C GLY A 249 -6.95 2.98 -12.19
N PHE A 250 -8.27 2.80 -12.27
CA PHE A 250 -9.22 3.87 -12.61
C PHE A 250 -9.13 5.06 -11.64
N ASP A 251 -8.57 4.87 -10.48
CA ASP A 251 -8.36 5.86 -9.43
C ASP A 251 -6.93 6.46 -9.41
N GLY A 252 -6.18 6.26 -10.49
CA GLY A 252 -4.80 6.69 -10.64
C GLY A 252 -4.62 8.19 -10.89
N HIS A 253 -3.52 8.53 -11.56
CA HIS A 253 -3.17 9.92 -11.86
C HIS A 253 -4.14 10.53 -12.89
N PRO A 254 -4.63 11.77 -12.70
CA PRO A 254 -5.63 12.39 -13.59
C PRO A 254 -5.16 12.59 -15.03
N ASP A 255 -3.85 12.65 -15.28
CA ASP A 255 -3.31 12.78 -16.63
C ASP A 255 -3.36 11.48 -17.44
N VAL A 256 -3.62 10.34 -16.81
CA VAL A 256 -3.68 9.02 -17.45
C VAL A 256 -5.14 8.65 -17.76
N GLN A 257 -5.85 9.50 -18.50
CA GLN A 257 -7.27 9.28 -18.86
C GLN A 257 -7.46 8.44 -20.13
N ARG A 258 -6.39 8.13 -20.85
CA ARG A 258 -6.42 7.26 -22.03
C ARG A 258 -6.04 5.84 -21.66
N VAL A 259 -6.66 4.87 -22.31
CA VAL A 259 -6.29 3.46 -22.14
C VAL A 259 -4.78 3.30 -22.38
N THR A 260 -4.09 2.83 -21.36
CA THR A 260 -2.66 2.53 -21.42
C THR A 260 -2.49 1.05 -21.14
N ARG A 261 -1.81 0.35 -22.05
CA ARG A 261 -1.44 -1.04 -21.85
C ARG A 261 0.00 -1.13 -21.37
N ASP A 262 0.21 -1.81 -20.24
CA ASP A 262 1.53 -2.12 -19.71
C ASP A 262 1.89 -3.57 -20.03
N PRO A 263 2.80 -3.83 -20.98
CA PRO A 263 3.17 -5.19 -21.35
C PRO A 263 3.91 -5.97 -20.26
N PHE A 264 4.39 -5.27 -19.22
CA PHE A 264 5.15 -5.88 -18.13
C PHE A 264 4.32 -6.08 -16.85
N MET A 265 3.14 -5.47 -16.75
CA MET A 265 2.25 -5.61 -15.59
C MET A 265 1.81 -7.05 -15.43
N GLU A 266 1.98 -7.60 -14.24
CA GLU A 266 1.45 -8.92 -13.90
C GLU A 266 -0.05 -8.86 -13.66
N THR A 267 -0.78 -9.81 -14.25
CA THR A 267 -2.25 -9.93 -14.13
C THR A 267 -2.64 -11.23 -13.45
N PHE A 268 -3.74 -11.21 -12.68
CA PHE A 268 -4.13 -12.28 -11.78
C PHE A 268 -5.54 -12.82 -12.02
N VAL A 269 -6.18 -12.42 -13.10
CA VAL A 269 -7.60 -12.73 -13.41
C VAL A 269 -7.94 -14.24 -13.29
N ASN A 270 -6.98 -15.09 -13.65
CA ASN A 270 -7.15 -16.53 -13.64
C ASN A 270 -6.44 -17.22 -12.46
N CYS A 271 -5.99 -16.47 -11.46
CA CYS A 271 -5.30 -17.02 -10.31
C CYS A 271 -6.26 -17.25 -9.13
N SER A 272 -6.00 -18.29 -8.37
CA SER A 272 -6.62 -18.53 -7.07
C SER A 272 -5.62 -19.24 -6.19
N VAL A 273 -5.35 -18.68 -5.03
CA VAL A 273 -4.41 -19.20 -4.03
C VAL A 273 -5.21 -19.51 -2.78
N ALA A 274 -5.21 -20.77 -2.36
CA ALA A 274 -5.84 -21.11 -1.11
C ALA A 274 -4.94 -20.70 0.07
N VAL A 275 -5.57 -20.19 1.13
CA VAL A 275 -4.89 -19.89 2.39
C VAL A 275 -5.32 -20.92 3.42
N GLU A 276 -4.31 -21.58 3.98
CA GLU A 276 -4.51 -22.63 5.00
C GLU A 276 -4.88 -21.98 6.35
N PRO A 277 -5.49 -22.76 7.27
CA PRO A 277 -5.83 -22.24 8.61
C PRO A 277 -4.64 -21.75 9.42
N ASP A 278 -3.43 -22.21 9.10
CA ASP A 278 -2.17 -21.77 9.71
C ASP A 278 -1.53 -20.55 9.01
N GLY A 279 -2.22 -19.97 8.02
CA GLY A 279 -1.78 -18.78 7.29
C GLY A 279 -0.84 -19.05 6.10
N ARG A 280 -0.38 -20.30 5.90
CA ARG A 280 0.40 -20.63 4.70
C ARG A 280 -0.45 -20.56 3.44
N SER A 281 0.16 -20.19 2.33
CA SER A 281 -0.48 -20.29 1.02
C SER A 281 -0.35 -21.70 0.45
N SER A 282 -1.39 -22.20 -0.22
CA SER A 282 -1.30 -23.43 -1.00
C SER A 282 -1.72 -23.19 -2.45
N TYR A 283 -0.90 -23.70 -3.36
CA TYR A 283 -1.10 -23.54 -4.80
C TYR A 283 -0.59 -24.79 -5.56
N ASN A 284 -1.39 -25.35 -6.45
CA ASN A 284 -1.06 -26.57 -7.21
C ASN A 284 -0.49 -27.70 -6.33
N GLY A 285 -1.11 -27.93 -5.16
CA GLY A 285 -0.70 -28.99 -4.23
C GLY A 285 0.58 -28.71 -3.44
N LYS A 286 1.20 -27.54 -3.60
CA LYS A 286 2.39 -27.11 -2.85
C LYS A 286 2.00 -26.11 -1.77
N PHE A 287 2.74 -26.12 -0.64
CA PHE A 287 2.58 -25.18 0.45
C PHE A 287 3.75 -24.19 0.46
N PHE A 288 3.42 -22.95 0.77
CA PHE A 288 4.37 -21.82 0.78
C PHE A 288 4.21 -21.05 2.08
N ALA A 289 5.29 -20.92 2.84
CA ALA A 289 5.36 -20.02 3.97
C ALA A 289 5.43 -18.57 3.48
N GLU A 290 5.35 -17.62 4.39
CA GLU A 290 5.50 -16.21 4.05
C GLU A 290 6.86 -15.89 3.41
N SER A 291 7.93 -16.49 3.92
CA SER A 291 9.29 -16.37 3.36
C SER A 291 9.39 -16.84 1.90
N ASP A 292 8.45 -17.68 1.46
CA ASP A 292 8.49 -18.34 0.16
C ASP A 292 7.73 -17.56 -0.94
N THR A 293 7.45 -16.26 -0.72
CA THR A 293 6.72 -15.42 -1.67
C THR A 293 7.27 -15.54 -3.10
N ALA A 294 8.59 -15.51 -3.28
CA ALA A 294 9.21 -15.63 -4.60
C ALA A 294 8.94 -16.98 -5.26
N ALA A 295 8.93 -18.08 -4.47
CA ALA A 295 8.62 -19.42 -4.95
C ALA A 295 7.13 -19.55 -5.34
N LEU A 296 6.21 -19.02 -4.52
CA LEU A 296 4.78 -18.96 -4.83
C LEU A 296 4.52 -18.21 -6.14
N ILE A 297 5.04 -17.00 -6.27
CA ILE A 297 4.87 -16.19 -7.48
C ILE A 297 5.51 -16.89 -8.68
N GLY A 298 6.66 -17.54 -8.49
CA GLY A 298 7.31 -18.35 -9.53
C GLY A 298 6.43 -19.48 -10.03
N GLU A 299 5.74 -20.21 -9.14
CA GLU A 299 4.78 -21.25 -9.54
C GLU A 299 3.54 -20.67 -10.23
N MET A 300 3.01 -19.55 -9.74
CA MET A 300 1.87 -18.88 -10.36
C MET A 300 2.19 -18.35 -11.77
N ARG A 301 3.41 -17.88 -12.01
CA ARG A 301 3.88 -17.44 -13.35
C ARG A 301 3.89 -18.59 -14.37
N LYS A 302 4.07 -19.83 -13.95
CA LYS A 302 4.03 -20.98 -14.83
C LYS A 302 2.63 -21.33 -15.31
N SER A 303 1.58 -20.88 -14.61
CA SER A 303 0.20 -21.34 -14.81
C SER A 303 -0.81 -20.21 -15.01
N CYS A 304 -0.95 -19.28 -14.06
CA CYS A 304 -2.06 -18.33 -14.03
C CYS A 304 -1.65 -16.86 -14.20
N ILE A 305 -0.49 -16.43 -13.69
CA ILE A 305 -0.02 -15.06 -13.91
C ILE A 305 0.31 -14.85 -15.38
N LYS A 306 -0.28 -13.83 -15.98
CA LYS A 306 0.03 -13.38 -17.34
C LYS A 306 0.65 -11.99 -17.26
N ARG A 307 1.18 -11.51 -18.38
CA ARG A 307 1.70 -10.15 -18.52
C ARG A 307 0.86 -9.36 -19.52
N GLY A 308 0.75 -8.06 -19.27
CA GLY A 308 0.04 -7.14 -20.13
C GLY A 308 -1.34 -6.79 -19.60
N GLY A 309 -1.40 -5.86 -18.69
CA GLY A 309 -2.65 -5.28 -18.19
C GLY A 309 -2.95 -3.93 -18.83
N SER A 310 -4.22 -3.55 -18.83
CA SER A 310 -4.68 -2.24 -19.31
C SER A 310 -5.22 -1.43 -18.12
N GLY A 311 -5.03 -0.12 -18.17
CA GLY A 311 -5.55 0.77 -17.14
C GLY A 311 -5.74 2.19 -17.67
N TRP A 312 -6.62 2.92 -17.06
CA TRP A 312 -6.79 4.36 -17.24
C TRP A 312 -7.50 4.95 -16.03
N THR A 313 -7.30 6.22 -15.79
CA THR A 313 -8.00 6.95 -14.75
C THR A 313 -9.37 7.40 -15.24
N ASP A 314 -10.40 7.13 -14.45
CA ASP A 314 -11.76 7.57 -14.66
C ASP A 314 -12.24 8.34 -13.43
N LEU A 315 -12.20 9.68 -13.53
CA LEU A 315 -12.51 10.56 -12.40
C LEU A 315 -13.99 10.43 -11.97
N THR A 316 -14.90 10.08 -12.88
CA THR A 316 -16.31 9.85 -12.55
C THR A 316 -16.46 8.61 -11.69
N GLN A 317 -15.83 7.50 -12.08
CA GLN A 317 -15.85 6.28 -11.29
C GLN A 317 -15.11 6.44 -9.95
N LYS A 318 -14.00 7.18 -9.95
CA LYS A 318 -13.27 7.51 -8.72
C LYS A 318 -14.15 8.30 -7.74
N ALA A 319 -14.87 9.32 -8.23
CA ALA A 319 -15.80 10.08 -7.39
C ALA A 319 -16.93 9.21 -6.84
N ALA A 320 -17.52 8.35 -7.68
CA ALA A 320 -18.57 7.41 -7.25
C ALA A 320 -18.06 6.44 -6.17
N VAL A 321 -16.88 5.85 -6.36
CA VAL A 321 -16.27 4.97 -5.35
C VAL A 321 -15.98 5.75 -4.07
N THR A 322 -15.45 6.97 -4.15
CA THR A 322 -15.17 7.80 -2.96
C THR A 322 -16.43 8.05 -2.14
N PHE A 323 -17.56 8.36 -2.83
CA PHE A 323 -18.84 8.52 -2.17
C PHE A 323 -19.29 7.24 -1.46
N ASP A 324 -19.28 6.11 -2.15
CA ASP A 324 -19.67 4.81 -1.59
C ASP A 324 -18.77 4.41 -0.37
N LEU A 325 -17.48 4.75 -0.40
CA LEU A 325 -16.57 4.51 0.74
C LEU A 325 -16.97 5.33 1.97
N ILE A 326 -17.33 6.61 1.78
CA ILE A 326 -17.79 7.48 2.86
C ILE A 326 -19.11 6.95 3.43
N GLU A 327 -20.08 6.60 2.58
CA GLU A 327 -21.35 6.01 3.02
C GLU A 327 -21.14 4.71 3.80
N PHE A 328 -20.23 3.85 3.31
CA PHE A 328 -19.91 2.60 3.98
C PHE A 328 -19.30 2.85 5.37
N LEU A 329 -18.36 3.79 5.51
CA LEU A 329 -17.79 4.16 6.81
C LEU A 329 -18.85 4.77 7.73
N ASP A 330 -19.67 5.65 7.20
CA ASP A 330 -20.77 6.27 7.95
C ASP A 330 -21.75 5.23 8.50
N ALA A 331 -22.09 4.24 7.69
CA ALA A 331 -22.97 3.14 8.13
C ALA A 331 -22.32 2.23 9.19
N ASN A 332 -20.97 2.17 9.25
CA ASN A 332 -20.26 1.34 10.23
C ASN A 332 -19.94 2.06 11.53
N PHE A 333 -19.75 3.39 11.50
CA PHE A 333 -19.27 4.16 12.63
C PHE A 333 -20.29 5.21 13.15
N ARG A 334 -21.54 5.13 12.65
CA ARG A 334 -22.65 5.90 13.22
C ARG A 334 -23.02 5.29 14.57
N HIS A 335 -22.55 5.91 15.65
CA HIS A 335 -23.18 5.83 16.98
C HIS A 335 -22.78 7.05 17.80
#